data_cc9c1a5a46b041618da8dec9c9498cd1
#
_entry.id   cc9c1a5a46b041618da8dec9c9498cd1
#
_cell.length_a   1.000
_cell.length_b   1.000
_cell.length_c   1.000
_cell.angle_alpha   90.00
_cell.angle_beta   90.00
_cell.angle_gamma   90.00
#
_symmetry.space_group_name_H-M   'P 1'
#
loop_
_entity.id
_entity.type
_entity.pdbx_description
1 polymer ?
#
loop_
_entity_poly.entity_id
_entity_poly.type
_entity_poly.pdbx_seq_one_letter_code
_entity_poly.pdbx_strand_id
1 'polypeptide(L)'
;MPTFAAIDIGSNSVRLKIARLQSGRLKELHEDREVTRLGAGVFSGGLLSPEAMSETIRVLRRFHRATQGFGTDTVRVVATAALRDARNSRAFLEWVRTRTGWTVEIISGVEEARLIHLGIVSRSRLGVRSVLLVDLGGGSCELTLSRDGKIGDTVSLSLGAVRLTGEFLKHDPPRKSELKQLQGFVARGIIRIQDRIRSARVGAVIATSGTAAALASIANHLERRRRRSGVMVTREMMRRIVKQLTRTTLPERRKLVGIGPRRAEIICAGAVVYAELLERCHLAGFRYSPLGLRDGILAQMAAEYDRSTRSGRAVETERRESLQRAVEHYRVDMHHATQVQESALLFFSALKSVHQLPPEYREWISAAALLYEVGDYVNRAGHHRHTYYIISNSEILGYTPQQRRIIAAIARYLGKSRPTPDDGPMSVLSPQEQAAVMKASMLLRMARALHMNRNQSVAHTGVSARNGRVSIKLTPRGHASLDLEVWAIEKDGPYFREVFGRELSVAAA
;
A
#
# COMPACT_ATOMS: atom_id res chain seq x y z
N MET A 1 -14.56 13.09 -16.96
CA MET A 1 -14.69 11.93 -16.08
C MET A 1 -13.42 11.12 -16.20
N PRO A 2 -12.60 11.03 -15.16
CA PRO A 2 -11.30 10.39 -15.29
C PRO A 2 -11.41 8.87 -15.48
N THR A 3 -10.52 8.35 -16.29
CA THR A 3 -10.38 6.92 -16.58
C THR A 3 -9.05 6.44 -15.99
N PHE A 4 -9.10 5.42 -15.18
CA PHE A 4 -7.96 4.86 -14.47
C PHE A 4 -7.65 3.45 -14.94
N ALA A 5 -6.37 3.10 -14.96
CA ALA A 5 -5.92 1.74 -15.22
C ALA A 5 -5.08 1.21 -14.05
N ALA A 6 -5.42 0.03 -13.57
CA ALA A 6 -4.67 -0.72 -12.56
C ALA A 6 -4.03 -1.95 -13.21
N ILE A 7 -2.71 -2.10 -13.06
CA ILE A 7 -1.94 -3.24 -13.54
C ILE A 7 -1.29 -3.92 -12.34
N ASP A 8 -1.51 -5.23 -12.24
CA ASP A 8 -0.94 -6.11 -11.22
C ASP A 8 0.03 -7.10 -11.88
N ILE A 9 1.31 -7.00 -11.55
CA ILE A 9 2.36 -7.93 -11.98
C ILE A 9 2.56 -8.96 -10.86
N GLY A 10 1.75 -10.02 -10.90
CA GLY A 10 1.82 -11.11 -9.93
C GLY A 10 2.81 -12.21 -10.30
N SER A 11 3.10 -13.10 -9.36
CA SER A 11 4.03 -14.22 -9.57
C SER A 11 3.57 -15.23 -10.63
N ASN A 12 2.25 -15.39 -10.82
CA ASN A 12 1.69 -16.34 -11.81
C ASN A 12 1.14 -15.64 -13.06
N SER A 13 0.59 -14.46 -12.92
CA SER A 13 -0.12 -13.78 -14.00
C SER A 13 -0.04 -12.27 -13.88
N VAL A 14 -0.02 -11.59 -15.02
CA VAL A 14 -0.19 -10.14 -15.13
C VAL A 14 -1.64 -9.82 -15.46
N ARG A 15 -2.18 -8.78 -14.87
CA ARG A 15 -3.60 -8.42 -14.98
C ARG A 15 -3.76 -6.92 -15.16
N LEU A 16 -4.67 -6.54 -16.04
CA LEU A 16 -5.10 -5.16 -16.29
C LEU A 16 -6.57 -5.02 -15.91
N LYS A 17 -6.93 -3.89 -15.34
CA LYS A 17 -8.33 -3.45 -15.19
C LYS A 17 -8.40 -1.96 -15.46
N ILE A 18 -9.32 -1.55 -16.36
CA ILE A 18 -9.58 -0.15 -16.69
C ILE A 18 -10.98 0.20 -16.22
N ALA A 19 -11.10 1.30 -15.50
CA ALA A 19 -12.40 1.79 -15.04
C ALA A 19 -12.48 3.31 -15.13
N ARG A 20 -13.71 3.82 -15.36
CA ARG A 20 -14.02 5.25 -15.38
C ARG A 20 -14.75 5.66 -14.11
N LEU A 21 -14.37 6.79 -13.54
CA LEU A 21 -15.09 7.35 -12.40
C LEU A 21 -16.30 8.14 -12.90
N GLN A 22 -17.51 7.66 -12.58
CA GLN A 22 -18.79 8.29 -12.95
C GLN A 22 -19.62 8.44 -11.68
N SER A 23 -20.05 9.66 -11.36
CA SER A 23 -20.91 9.97 -10.20
C SER A 23 -20.40 9.30 -8.90
N GLY A 24 -19.11 9.39 -8.65
CA GLY A 24 -18.46 8.82 -7.44
C GLY A 24 -18.35 7.29 -7.44
N ARG A 25 -18.64 6.62 -8.56
CA ARG A 25 -18.55 5.16 -8.70
C ARG A 25 -17.62 4.76 -9.85
N LEU A 26 -16.85 3.71 -9.65
CA LEU A 26 -16.00 3.11 -10.68
C LEU A 26 -16.82 2.18 -11.56
N LYS A 27 -16.94 2.51 -12.84
CA LYS A 27 -17.53 1.68 -13.88
C LYS A 27 -16.39 0.99 -14.65
N GLU A 28 -16.38 -0.34 -14.63
CA GLU A 28 -15.42 -1.14 -15.38
C GLU A 28 -15.63 -0.96 -16.90
N LEU A 29 -14.55 -0.72 -17.63
CA LEU A 29 -14.53 -0.58 -19.08
C LEU A 29 -13.86 -1.77 -19.76
N HIS A 30 -12.78 -2.29 -19.15
CA HIS A 30 -11.98 -3.36 -19.74
C HIS A 30 -11.22 -4.14 -18.68
N GLU A 31 -11.08 -5.43 -18.89
CA GLU A 31 -10.26 -6.34 -18.10
C GLU A 31 -9.48 -7.27 -19.04
N ASP A 32 -8.17 -7.41 -18.78
CA ASP A 32 -7.29 -8.36 -19.48
C ASP A 32 -6.39 -9.08 -18.50
N ARG A 33 -5.99 -10.30 -18.85
CA ARG A 33 -5.17 -11.17 -18.00
C ARG A 33 -4.34 -12.12 -18.84
N GLU A 34 -3.06 -12.29 -18.46
CA GLU A 34 -2.19 -13.30 -19.05
C GLU A 34 -1.36 -14.02 -17.98
N VAL A 35 -1.11 -15.31 -18.18
CA VAL A 35 -0.29 -16.12 -17.28
C VAL A 35 1.14 -16.16 -17.83
N THR A 36 2.04 -15.41 -17.21
CA THR A 36 3.45 -15.28 -17.62
C THR A 36 4.40 -16.09 -16.73
N ARG A 37 3.93 -16.58 -15.56
CA ARG A 37 4.71 -17.36 -14.60
C ARG A 37 6.00 -16.66 -14.16
N LEU A 38 5.98 -15.35 -14.02
CA LEU A 38 7.16 -14.55 -13.67
C LEU A 38 7.85 -15.03 -12.39
N GLY A 39 7.10 -15.61 -11.45
CA GLY A 39 7.62 -16.17 -10.21
C GLY A 39 8.18 -17.60 -10.31
N ALA A 40 8.07 -18.25 -11.49
CA ALA A 40 8.66 -19.57 -11.66
C ALA A 40 10.19 -19.47 -11.55
N GLY A 41 10.80 -20.23 -10.65
CA GLY A 41 12.25 -20.17 -10.38
C GLY A 41 12.69 -19.10 -9.39
N VAL A 42 11.93 -18.01 -9.16
CA VAL A 42 12.30 -16.98 -8.18
C VAL A 42 12.38 -17.56 -6.77
N PHE A 43 11.39 -18.36 -6.39
CA PHE A 43 11.29 -18.88 -5.03
C PHE A 43 12.29 -19.99 -4.70
N SER A 44 12.93 -20.61 -5.70
CA SER A 44 13.98 -21.59 -5.53
C SER A 44 15.37 -21.05 -5.88
N GLY A 45 15.48 -20.24 -6.94
CA GLY A 45 16.75 -19.73 -7.46
C GLY A 45 17.03 -18.25 -7.17
N GLY A 46 16.02 -17.49 -6.69
CA GLY A 46 16.15 -16.06 -6.38
C GLY A 46 16.22 -15.15 -7.61
N LEU A 47 15.96 -15.66 -8.83
CA LEU A 47 16.11 -14.90 -10.07
C LEU A 47 14.87 -15.05 -10.96
N LEU A 48 14.50 -13.97 -11.63
CA LEU A 48 13.58 -13.98 -12.75
C LEU A 48 14.28 -14.59 -13.97
N SER A 49 13.62 -15.51 -14.68
CA SER A 49 14.20 -16.05 -15.92
C SER A 49 14.03 -15.05 -17.08
N PRO A 50 14.99 -15.00 -18.03
CA PRO A 50 14.90 -14.14 -19.21
C PRO A 50 13.62 -14.36 -20.03
N GLU A 51 13.17 -15.62 -20.16
CA GLU A 51 11.99 -16.00 -20.92
C GLU A 51 10.72 -15.45 -20.24
N ALA A 52 10.58 -15.60 -18.91
CA ALA A 52 9.45 -15.10 -18.17
C ALA A 52 9.40 -13.56 -18.16
N MET A 53 10.58 -12.91 -18.08
CA MET A 53 10.68 -11.46 -18.23
C MET A 53 10.22 -11.01 -19.62
N SER A 54 10.73 -11.63 -20.68
CA SER A 54 10.39 -11.28 -22.07
C SER A 54 8.89 -11.47 -22.36
N GLU A 55 8.31 -12.59 -21.89
CA GLU A 55 6.86 -12.83 -22.01
C GLU A 55 6.05 -11.77 -21.27
N THR A 56 6.48 -11.41 -20.04
CA THR A 56 5.81 -10.38 -19.26
C THR A 56 5.88 -9.01 -19.93
N ILE A 57 7.03 -8.64 -20.49
CA ILE A 57 7.18 -7.39 -21.29
C ILE A 57 6.25 -7.38 -22.49
N ARG A 58 6.12 -8.51 -23.21
CA ARG A 58 5.20 -8.63 -24.36
C ARG A 58 3.75 -8.33 -23.93
N VAL A 59 3.33 -8.86 -22.78
CA VAL A 59 1.99 -8.64 -22.22
C VAL A 59 1.82 -7.18 -21.80
N LEU A 60 2.80 -6.60 -21.11
CA LEU A 60 2.75 -5.20 -20.66
C LEU A 60 2.66 -4.22 -21.83
N ARG A 61 3.33 -4.50 -22.95
CA ARG A 61 3.17 -3.70 -24.19
C ARG A 61 1.75 -3.81 -24.77
N ARG A 62 1.11 -4.97 -24.68
CA ARG A 62 -0.31 -5.14 -25.07
C ARG A 62 -1.19 -4.29 -24.15
N PHE A 63 -0.98 -4.33 -22.85
CA PHE A 63 -1.70 -3.53 -21.87
C PHE A 63 -1.48 -2.02 -22.07
N HIS A 64 -0.27 -1.61 -22.43
CA HIS A 64 0.04 -0.22 -22.75
C HIS A 64 -0.80 0.28 -23.94
N ARG A 65 -0.90 -0.49 -25.03
CA ARG A 65 -1.78 -0.15 -26.16
C ARG A 65 -3.25 -0.08 -25.74
N ALA A 66 -3.71 -1.00 -24.89
CA ALA A 66 -5.08 -0.96 -24.38
C ALA A 66 -5.34 0.31 -23.55
N THR A 67 -4.43 0.70 -22.64
CA THR A 67 -4.60 1.93 -21.86
C THR A 67 -4.65 3.17 -22.74
N GLN A 68 -3.85 3.25 -23.79
CA GLN A 68 -3.93 4.33 -24.78
C GLN A 68 -5.27 4.32 -25.52
N GLY A 69 -5.74 3.15 -25.99
CA GLY A 69 -7.01 3.03 -26.72
C GLY A 69 -8.24 3.40 -25.89
N PHE A 70 -8.21 3.23 -24.58
CA PHE A 70 -9.27 3.67 -23.66
C PHE A 70 -9.09 5.10 -23.15
N GLY A 71 -8.05 5.83 -23.57
CA GLY A 71 -7.78 7.20 -23.13
C GLY A 71 -7.64 7.29 -21.61
N THR A 72 -6.78 6.45 -21.01
CA THR A 72 -6.61 6.47 -19.55
C THR A 72 -5.84 7.69 -19.11
N ASP A 73 -6.39 8.46 -18.16
CA ASP A 73 -5.74 9.64 -17.58
C ASP A 73 -4.58 9.26 -16.64
N THR A 74 -4.72 8.15 -15.93
CA THR A 74 -3.70 7.68 -14.97
C THR A 74 -3.59 6.16 -14.99
N VAL A 75 -2.36 5.68 -15.02
CA VAL A 75 -2.02 4.26 -14.95
C VAL A 75 -1.19 4.01 -13.70
N ARG A 76 -1.58 3.03 -12.87
CA ARG A 76 -0.78 2.56 -11.74
C ARG A 76 -0.40 1.10 -11.94
N VAL A 77 0.89 0.83 -11.92
CA VAL A 77 1.47 -0.51 -12.10
C VAL A 77 2.11 -0.95 -10.80
N VAL A 78 1.60 -2.03 -10.24
CA VAL A 78 2.16 -2.61 -9.02
C VAL A 78 2.73 -3.99 -9.28
N ALA A 79 3.73 -4.37 -8.51
CA ALA A 79 4.32 -5.70 -8.52
C ALA A 79 4.39 -6.26 -7.11
N THR A 80 4.22 -7.57 -7.00
CA THR A 80 4.08 -8.27 -5.72
C THR A 80 5.23 -9.27 -5.47
N ALA A 81 4.98 -10.38 -4.83
CA ALA A 81 5.96 -11.30 -4.26
C ALA A 81 7.11 -11.70 -5.21
N ALA A 82 6.88 -11.97 -6.50
CA ALA A 82 7.95 -12.39 -7.40
C ALA A 82 9.03 -11.33 -7.56
N LEU A 83 8.61 -10.05 -7.79
CA LEU A 83 9.56 -8.94 -7.95
C LEU A 83 10.13 -8.47 -6.61
N ARG A 84 9.40 -8.67 -5.51
CA ARG A 84 9.87 -8.40 -4.15
C ARG A 84 11.03 -9.33 -3.75
N ASP A 85 10.97 -10.60 -4.15
CA ASP A 85 11.94 -11.62 -3.78
C ASP A 85 13.09 -11.77 -4.79
N ALA A 86 12.94 -11.28 -6.02
CA ALA A 86 13.93 -11.47 -7.08
C ALA A 86 15.12 -10.51 -6.95
N ARG A 87 16.34 -11.07 -6.94
CA ARG A 87 17.59 -10.30 -6.89
C ARG A 87 17.86 -9.46 -8.13
N ASN A 88 17.35 -9.87 -9.29
CA ASN A 88 17.49 -9.17 -10.57
C ASN A 88 16.24 -8.33 -10.94
N SER A 89 15.39 -8.00 -9.97
CA SER A 89 14.18 -7.21 -10.22
C SER A 89 14.47 -5.84 -10.85
N ARG A 90 15.58 -5.18 -10.49
CA ARG A 90 15.96 -3.87 -11.05
C ARG A 90 16.09 -3.89 -12.58
N ALA A 91 16.71 -4.92 -13.15
CA ALA A 91 16.85 -5.05 -14.60
C ALA A 91 15.49 -5.17 -15.29
N PHE A 92 14.56 -5.92 -14.70
CA PHE A 92 13.20 -6.03 -15.21
C PHE A 92 12.43 -4.71 -15.12
N LEU A 93 12.54 -3.98 -13.99
CA LEU A 93 11.90 -2.68 -13.81
C LEU A 93 12.35 -1.67 -14.85
N GLU A 94 13.66 -1.60 -15.12
CA GLU A 94 14.21 -0.71 -16.16
C GLU A 94 13.75 -1.12 -17.56
N TRP A 95 13.67 -2.42 -17.82
CA TRP A 95 13.12 -2.90 -19.10
C TRP A 95 11.65 -2.52 -19.28
N VAL A 96 10.81 -2.64 -18.24
CA VAL A 96 9.41 -2.17 -18.28
C VAL A 96 9.36 -0.68 -18.59
N ARG A 97 10.14 0.13 -17.86
CA ARG A 97 10.21 1.58 -18.05
C ARG A 97 10.59 1.96 -19.48
N THR A 98 11.62 1.34 -20.02
CA THR A 98 12.10 1.59 -21.39
C THR A 98 11.04 1.22 -22.44
N ARG A 99 10.24 0.18 -22.23
CA ARG A 99 9.28 -0.34 -23.20
C ARG A 99 7.87 0.26 -23.11
N THR A 100 7.50 0.81 -21.97
CA THR A 100 6.15 1.32 -21.71
C THR A 100 6.10 2.74 -21.13
N GLY A 101 7.24 3.30 -20.68
CA GLY A 101 7.28 4.54 -19.92
C GLY A 101 6.77 4.41 -18.48
N TRP A 102 6.28 3.25 -18.07
CA TRP A 102 5.69 3.05 -16.76
C TRP A 102 6.73 2.83 -15.65
N THR A 103 6.50 3.45 -14.52
CA THR A 103 7.19 3.12 -13.27
C THR A 103 6.39 2.05 -12.53
N VAL A 104 7.04 0.94 -12.21
CA VAL A 104 6.43 -0.17 -11.44
C VAL A 104 6.71 0.02 -9.97
N GLU A 105 5.68 0.01 -9.15
CA GLU A 105 5.78 0.03 -7.69
C GLU A 105 5.85 -1.39 -7.14
N ILE A 106 6.96 -1.78 -6.51
CA ILE A 106 7.00 -3.03 -5.73
C ILE A 106 6.35 -2.74 -4.37
N ILE A 107 5.19 -3.34 -4.11
CA ILE A 107 4.45 -3.15 -2.86
C ILE A 107 4.77 -4.26 -1.84
N SER A 108 4.73 -3.91 -0.55
CA SER A 108 4.85 -4.90 0.54
C SER A 108 3.62 -5.82 0.58
N GLY A 109 3.73 -6.95 1.27
CA GLY A 109 2.58 -7.85 1.47
C GLY A 109 1.47 -7.22 2.31
N VAL A 110 1.82 -6.31 3.22
CA VAL A 110 0.83 -5.57 4.02
C VAL A 110 0.09 -4.54 3.17
N GLU A 111 0.80 -3.83 2.29
CA GLU A 111 0.17 -2.91 1.33
C GLU A 111 -0.71 -3.66 0.32
N GLU A 112 -0.28 -4.83 -0.14
CA GLU A 112 -1.07 -5.73 -0.99
C GLU A 112 -2.39 -6.11 -0.28
N ALA A 113 -2.30 -6.58 0.97
CA ALA A 113 -3.44 -6.92 1.82
C ALA A 113 -4.39 -5.73 2.05
N ARG A 114 -3.83 -4.54 2.30
CA ARG A 114 -4.59 -3.29 2.47
C ARG A 114 -5.38 -2.92 1.21
N LEU A 115 -4.73 -2.95 0.06
CA LEU A 115 -5.40 -2.64 -1.21
C LEU A 115 -6.52 -3.65 -1.52
N ILE A 116 -6.30 -4.94 -1.25
CA ILE A 116 -7.35 -5.96 -1.39
C ILE A 116 -8.53 -5.65 -0.47
N HIS A 117 -8.27 -5.33 0.79
CA HIS A 117 -9.30 -4.91 1.74
C HIS A 117 -10.08 -3.70 1.22
N LEU A 118 -9.39 -2.63 0.79
CA LEU A 118 -10.01 -1.44 0.20
C LEU A 118 -10.89 -1.78 -1.01
N GLY A 119 -10.41 -2.66 -1.90
CA GLY A 119 -11.16 -3.11 -3.08
C GLY A 119 -12.48 -3.79 -2.72
N ILE A 120 -12.48 -4.58 -1.64
CA ILE A 120 -13.67 -5.30 -1.17
C ILE A 120 -14.64 -4.35 -0.46
N VAL A 121 -14.16 -3.57 0.53
CA VAL A 121 -15.05 -2.72 1.36
C VAL A 121 -15.58 -1.51 0.61
N SER A 122 -14.91 -1.04 -0.44
CA SER A 122 -15.40 0.07 -1.27
C SER A 122 -16.63 -0.30 -2.09
N ARG A 123 -16.80 -1.58 -2.45
CA ARG A 123 -17.85 -2.06 -3.36
C ARG A 123 -18.87 -3.00 -2.70
N SER A 124 -18.56 -3.56 -1.53
CA SER A 124 -19.44 -4.48 -0.82
C SER A 124 -19.59 -4.12 0.66
N ARG A 125 -20.80 -4.39 1.22
CA ARG A 125 -20.98 -4.39 2.67
C ARG A 125 -20.63 -5.78 3.18
N LEU A 126 -19.78 -5.88 4.19
CA LEU A 126 -19.28 -7.16 4.69
C LEU A 126 -20.35 -7.98 5.43
N GLY A 127 -21.49 -7.36 5.82
CA GLY A 127 -22.67 -8.02 6.39
C GLY A 127 -22.49 -8.57 7.81
N VAL A 128 -21.26 -8.68 8.31
CA VAL A 128 -20.92 -9.15 9.66
C VAL A 128 -19.79 -8.29 10.23
N ARG A 129 -19.72 -8.24 11.58
CA ARG A 129 -18.79 -7.38 12.29
C ARG A 129 -17.33 -7.77 12.09
N SER A 130 -17.01 -9.07 12.10
CA SER A 130 -15.64 -9.58 11.98
C SER A 130 -15.51 -10.48 10.76
N VAL A 131 -14.61 -10.15 9.84
CA VAL A 131 -14.36 -10.86 8.57
C VAL A 131 -12.88 -11.17 8.44
N LEU A 132 -12.57 -12.39 8.03
CA LEU A 132 -11.22 -12.74 7.55
C LEU A 132 -11.21 -12.66 6.03
N LEU A 133 -10.36 -11.79 5.47
CA LEU A 133 -10.06 -11.77 4.05
C LEU A 133 -8.83 -12.64 3.80
N VAL A 134 -8.90 -13.47 2.76
CA VAL A 134 -7.82 -14.38 2.36
C VAL A 134 -7.53 -14.17 0.88
N ASP A 135 -6.32 -13.70 0.57
CA ASP A 135 -5.83 -13.67 -0.81
C ASP A 135 -4.65 -14.64 -0.97
N LEU A 136 -4.89 -15.74 -1.65
CA LEU A 136 -3.86 -16.72 -1.95
C LEU A 136 -3.33 -16.51 -3.36
N GLY A 137 -2.23 -15.79 -3.45
CA GLY A 137 -1.52 -15.50 -4.68
C GLY A 137 -0.59 -16.63 -5.14
N GLY A 138 0.32 -16.27 -6.07
CA GLY A 138 1.35 -17.21 -6.54
C GLY A 138 2.53 -17.32 -5.58
N GLY A 139 2.99 -16.24 -4.99
CA GLY A 139 4.16 -16.17 -4.12
C GLY A 139 3.85 -16.08 -2.63
N SER A 140 2.73 -15.45 -2.28
CA SER A 140 2.32 -15.17 -0.90
C SER A 140 0.85 -15.48 -0.66
N CYS A 141 0.44 -15.40 0.61
CA CYS A 141 -0.94 -15.48 1.07
C CYS A 141 -1.17 -14.35 2.09
N GLU A 142 -2.02 -13.41 1.75
CA GLU A 142 -2.39 -12.29 2.60
C GLU A 142 -3.64 -12.66 3.42
N LEU A 143 -3.54 -12.46 4.74
CA LEU A 143 -4.62 -12.66 5.69
C LEU A 143 -4.92 -11.35 6.38
N THR A 144 -6.15 -10.85 6.26
CA THR A 144 -6.58 -9.58 6.87
C THR A 144 -7.81 -9.80 7.74
N LEU A 145 -7.67 -9.51 9.03
CA LEU A 145 -8.79 -9.42 9.96
C LEU A 145 -9.42 -8.03 9.84
N SER A 146 -10.64 -7.97 9.32
CA SER A 146 -11.43 -6.74 9.22
C SER A 146 -12.51 -6.74 10.29
N ARG A 147 -12.60 -5.64 11.05
CA ARG A 147 -13.66 -5.41 12.03
C ARG A 147 -14.41 -4.13 11.68
N ASP A 148 -15.71 -4.24 11.53
CA ASP A 148 -16.58 -3.11 11.14
C ASP A 148 -16.09 -2.37 9.87
N GLY A 149 -15.49 -3.09 8.93
CA GLY A 149 -14.93 -2.56 7.68
C GLY A 149 -13.56 -1.86 7.81
N LYS A 150 -12.91 -1.95 8.96
CA LYS A 150 -11.55 -1.44 9.22
C LYS A 150 -10.56 -2.58 9.38
N ILE A 151 -9.33 -2.36 8.97
CA ILE A 151 -8.24 -3.32 9.19
C ILE A 151 -7.89 -3.34 10.68
N GLY A 152 -8.12 -4.48 11.32
CA GLY A 152 -7.68 -4.73 12.70
C GLY A 152 -6.29 -5.35 12.75
N ASP A 153 -6.01 -6.30 11.88
CA ASP A 153 -4.71 -6.98 11.78
C ASP A 153 -4.51 -7.52 10.36
N THR A 154 -3.26 -7.58 9.93
CA THR A 154 -2.91 -8.15 8.62
C THR A 154 -1.54 -8.80 8.64
N VAL A 155 -1.39 -9.87 7.86
CA VAL A 155 -0.12 -10.57 7.69
C VAL A 155 -0.01 -11.09 6.27
N SER A 156 1.19 -11.06 5.72
CA SER A 156 1.56 -11.74 4.48
C SER A 156 2.46 -12.92 4.81
N LEU A 157 2.06 -14.10 4.35
CA LEU A 157 2.75 -15.37 4.58
C LEU A 157 3.35 -15.88 3.26
N SER A 158 4.54 -16.48 3.30
CA SER A 158 5.19 -17.09 2.13
C SER A 158 4.52 -18.42 1.73
N LEU A 159 3.19 -18.43 1.59
CA LEU A 159 2.36 -19.60 1.33
C LEU A 159 1.72 -19.59 -0.07
N GLY A 160 2.30 -18.86 -1.04
CA GLY A 160 1.75 -18.77 -2.39
C GLY A 160 1.78 -20.10 -3.16
N ALA A 161 0.76 -20.31 -4.00
CA ALA A 161 0.56 -21.59 -4.71
C ALA A 161 1.71 -21.95 -5.67
N VAL A 162 2.33 -20.99 -6.36
CA VAL A 162 3.50 -21.24 -7.25
C VAL A 162 4.72 -21.61 -6.42
N ARG A 163 5.00 -20.84 -5.35
CA ARG A 163 6.10 -21.10 -4.42
C ARG A 163 6.03 -22.51 -3.87
N LEU A 164 4.89 -22.88 -3.27
CA LEU A 164 4.71 -24.16 -2.60
C LEU A 164 4.73 -25.35 -3.57
N THR A 165 4.18 -25.17 -4.78
CA THR A 165 4.25 -26.20 -5.82
C THR A 165 5.70 -26.45 -6.21
N GLY A 166 6.47 -25.39 -6.50
CA GLY A 166 7.87 -25.50 -6.89
C GLY A 166 8.77 -26.07 -5.80
N GLU A 167 8.47 -25.81 -4.54
CA GLU A 167 9.28 -26.28 -3.40
C GLU A 167 8.97 -27.73 -3.03
N PHE A 168 7.70 -28.10 -2.92
CA PHE A 168 7.28 -29.38 -2.32
C PHE A 168 6.77 -30.44 -3.29
N LEU A 169 6.15 -30.06 -4.43
CA LEU A 169 5.47 -31.01 -5.31
C LEU A 169 6.30 -31.28 -6.56
N LYS A 170 7.11 -32.33 -6.51
CA LYS A 170 8.03 -32.76 -7.59
C LYS A 170 7.47 -33.87 -8.47
N HIS A 171 6.43 -34.57 -7.99
CA HIS A 171 5.79 -35.67 -8.69
C HIS A 171 4.34 -35.34 -9.06
N ASP A 172 3.83 -35.97 -10.11
CA ASP A 172 2.45 -35.80 -10.56
C ASP A 172 1.79 -37.18 -10.82
N PRO A 173 0.81 -37.59 -10.03
CA PRO A 173 0.28 -36.91 -8.84
C PRO A 173 1.30 -36.84 -7.68
N PRO A 174 1.11 -35.86 -6.75
CA PRO A 174 2.01 -35.66 -5.62
C PRO A 174 2.12 -36.91 -4.74
N ARG A 175 3.35 -37.25 -4.28
CA ARG A 175 3.57 -38.34 -3.33
C ARG A 175 3.06 -37.99 -1.94
N LYS A 176 2.69 -39.00 -1.15
CA LYS A 176 2.23 -38.80 0.24
C LYS A 176 3.24 -38.06 1.12
N SER A 177 4.54 -38.33 0.94
CA SER A 177 5.64 -37.67 1.65
C SER A 177 5.70 -36.18 1.32
N GLU A 178 5.55 -35.80 0.06
CA GLU A 178 5.53 -34.41 -0.39
C GLU A 178 4.34 -33.64 0.20
N LEU A 179 3.17 -34.26 0.18
CA LEU A 179 1.96 -33.70 0.78
C LEU A 179 2.11 -33.50 2.29
N LYS A 180 2.72 -34.47 3.00
CA LYS A 180 2.99 -34.34 4.44
C LYS A 180 3.95 -33.20 4.74
N GLN A 181 5.02 -33.04 3.94
CA GLN A 181 5.97 -31.94 4.09
C GLN A 181 5.30 -30.59 3.80
N LEU A 182 4.53 -30.49 2.73
CA LEU A 182 3.75 -29.29 2.39
C LEU A 182 2.78 -28.90 3.52
N GLN A 183 1.97 -29.84 4.01
CA GLN A 183 1.05 -29.63 5.11
C GLN A 183 1.78 -29.14 6.37
N GLY A 184 2.91 -29.77 6.72
CA GLY A 184 3.72 -29.35 7.86
C GLY A 184 4.28 -27.94 7.72
N PHE A 185 4.70 -27.55 6.51
CA PHE A 185 5.19 -26.20 6.23
C PHE A 185 4.06 -25.16 6.36
N VAL A 186 2.92 -25.42 5.72
CA VAL A 186 1.73 -24.54 5.79
C VAL A 186 1.25 -24.39 7.24
N ALA A 187 1.22 -25.47 8.00
CA ALA A 187 0.85 -25.48 9.40
C ALA A 187 1.71 -24.55 10.25
N ARG A 188 3.04 -24.60 10.08
CA ARG A 188 3.98 -23.71 10.77
C ARG A 188 3.78 -22.25 10.38
N GLY A 189 3.45 -21.97 9.13
CA GLY A 189 3.13 -20.61 8.68
C GLY A 189 1.88 -20.04 9.33
N ILE A 190 0.83 -20.83 9.46
CA ILE A 190 -0.46 -20.42 10.01
C ILE A 190 -0.43 -20.26 11.54
N ILE A 191 0.40 -21.02 12.26
CA ILE A 191 0.45 -21.01 13.74
C ILE A 191 0.65 -19.61 14.31
N ARG A 192 1.40 -18.76 13.61
CA ARG A 192 1.70 -17.38 14.03
C ARG A 192 0.48 -16.46 14.09
N ILE A 193 -0.58 -16.78 13.36
CA ILE A 193 -1.80 -15.97 13.29
C ILE A 193 -3.05 -16.73 13.78
N GLN A 194 -2.95 -18.02 13.96
CA GLN A 194 -4.07 -18.91 14.32
C GLN A 194 -4.84 -18.41 15.54
N ASP A 195 -4.16 -18.06 16.62
CA ASP A 195 -4.80 -17.65 17.87
C ASP A 195 -5.48 -16.27 17.74
N ARG A 196 -4.88 -15.36 16.95
CA ARG A 196 -5.50 -14.07 16.63
C ARG A 196 -6.78 -14.24 15.82
N ILE A 197 -6.79 -15.14 14.83
CA ILE A 197 -7.99 -15.45 14.03
C ILE A 197 -9.08 -16.08 14.92
N ARG A 198 -8.74 -17.04 15.78
CA ARG A 198 -9.68 -17.68 16.71
C ARG A 198 -10.29 -16.68 17.69
N SER A 199 -9.47 -15.83 18.30
CA SER A 199 -9.90 -14.80 19.25
C SER A 199 -10.77 -13.73 18.60
N ALA A 200 -10.60 -13.46 17.32
CA ALA A 200 -11.37 -12.48 16.58
C ALA A 200 -12.84 -12.89 16.33
N ARG A 201 -13.22 -14.13 16.63
CA ARG A 201 -14.59 -14.68 16.42
C ARG A 201 -15.10 -14.34 15.02
N VAL A 202 -14.36 -14.78 14.01
CA VAL A 202 -14.64 -14.48 12.60
C VAL A 202 -16.03 -14.96 12.20
N GLY A 203 -16.92 -14.04 11.79
CA GLY A 203 -18.28 -14.35 11.35
C GLY A 203 -18.36 -14.76 9.87
N ALA A 204 -17.38 -14.35 9.04
CA ALA A 204 -17.30 -14.75 7.64
C ALA A 204 -15.86 -14.78 7.14
N VAL A 205 -15.57 -15.65 6.18
CA VAL A 205 -14.31 -15.69 5.45
C VAL A 205 -14.58 -15.35 3.98
N ILE A 206 -13.91 -14.36 3.46
CA ILE A 206 -13.97 -13.95 2.05
C ILE A 206 -12.62 -14.24 1.43
N ALA A 207 -12.61 -15.08 0.41
CA ALA A 207 -11.41 -15.46 -0.32
C ALA A 207 -11.39 -14.82 -1.70
N THR A 208 -10.23 -14.31 -2.12
CA THR A 208 -10.04 -13.67 -3.41
C THR A 208 -9.03 -14.45 -4.25
N SER A 209 -8.72 -13.92 -5.42
CA SER A 209 -7.75 -14.46 -6.39
C SER A 209 -8.16 -15.75 -7.10
N GLY A 210 -7.26 -16.21 -7.97
CA GLY A 210 -7.60 -17.26 -8.90
C GLY A 210 -7.69 -18.66 -8.28
N THR A 211 -7.01 -18.92 -7.16
CA THR A 211 -7.11 -20.21 -6.47
C THR A 211 -8.48 -20.35 -5.81
N ALA A 212 -8.93 -19.30 -5.09
CA ALA A 212 -10.26 -19.27 -4.49
C ALA A 212 -11.37 -19.38 -5.54
N ALA A 213 -11.23 -18.68 -6.69
CA ALA A 213 -12.17 -18.78 -7.80
C ALA A 213 -12.32 -20.22 -8.32
N ALA A 214 -11.19 -20.92 -8.52
CA ALA A 214 -11.19 -22.30 -9.01
C ALA A 214 -11.82 -23.27 -7.99
N LEU A 215 -11.48 -23.13 -6.70
CA LEU A 215 -12.05 -23.97 -5.63
C LEU A 215 -13.54 -23.72 -5.47
N ALA A 216 -14.00 -22.48 -5.54
CA ALA A 216 -15.42 -22.14 -5.51
C ALA A 216 -16.17 -22.70 -6.73
N SER A 217 -15.56 -22.68 -7.92
CA SER A 217 -16.16 -23.26 -9.12
C SER A 217 -16.29 -24.79 -9.03
N ILE A 218 -15.28 -25.50 -8.48
CA ILE A 218 -15.37 -26.95 -8.21
C ILE A 218 -16.48 -27.22 -7.20
N ALA A 219 -16.55 -26.47 -6.11
CA ALA A 219 -17.56 -26.64 -5.07
C ALA A 219 -18.98 -26.45 -5.64
N ASN A 220 -19.19 -25.42 -6.47
CA ASN A 220 -20.45 -25.18 -7.17
C ASN A 220 -20.87 -26.37 -8.06
N HIS A 221 -19.89 -27.00 -8.71
CA HIS A 221 -20.15 -28.17 -9.57
C HIS A 221 -20.52 -29.41 -8.75
N LEU A 222 -19.88 -29.61 -7.61
CA LEU A 222 -20.18 -30.73 -6.69
C LEU A 222 -21.58 -30.62 -6.06
N GLU A 223 -22.06 -29.40 -5.81
CA GLU A 223 -23.39 -29.14 -5.23
C GLU A 223 -24.57 -29.16 -6.23
N ARG A 224 -24.48 -29.77 -7.36
CA ARG A 224 -25.41 -29.95 -8.51
C ARG A 224 -26.86 -29.40 -8.40
N ARG A 225 -27.32 -28.89 -7.28
CA ARG A 225 -28.73 -28.52 -6.98
C ARG A 225 -29.01 -27.05 -6.71
N ARG A 226 -28.04 -26.13 -6.65
CA ARG A 226 -28.32 -24.72 -6.34
C ARG A 226 -27.55 -23.77 -7.24
N ARG A 227 -28.13 -23.31 -8.34
CA ARG A 227 -27.74 -22.12 -9.08
C ARG A 227 -27.99 -20.86 -8.22
N ARG A 228 -27.27 -20.70 -7.11
CA ARG A 228 -27.23 -19.44 -6.36
C ARG A 228 -25.79 -18.92 -6.35
N SER A 229 -25.61 -17.69 -6.84
CA SER A 229 -24.37 -16.96 -6.67
C SER A 229 -23.98 -16.95 -5.19
N GLY A 230 -22.73 -17.33 -4.86
CA GLY A 230 -22.21 -17.22 -3.51
C GLY A 230 -22.20 -18.49 -2.66
N VAL A 231 -21.98 -19.68 -3.26
CA VAL A 231 -21.78 -20.92 -2.50
C VAL A 231 -20.60 -20.76 -1.53
N MET A 232 -20.82 -21.16 -0.28
CA MET A 232 -19.75 -21.27 0.71
C MET A 232 -18.99 -22.58 0.50
N VAL A 233 -17.69 -22.50 0.26
CA VAL A 233 -16.80 -23.67 0.21
C VAL A 233 -16.52 -24.10 1.64
N THR A 234 -17.18 -25.16 2.10
CA THR A 234 -17.07 -25.66 3.48
C THR A 234 -15.78 -26.44 3.71
N ARG A 235 -15.42 -26.64 4.99
CA ARG A 235 -14.27 -27.52 5.36
C ARG A 235 -14.40 -28.93 4.77
N GLU A 236 -15.61 -29.50 4.83
CA GLU A 236 -15.84 -30.84 4.30
C GLU A 236 -15.63 -30.89 2.79
N MET A 237 -16.17 -29.90 2.06
CA MET A 237 -15.91 -29.77 0.62
C MET A 237 -14.42 -29.63 0.33
N MET A 238 -13.69 -28.81 1.10
CA MET A 238 -12.24 -28.66 0.91
C MET A 238 -11.49 -29.97 1.11
N ARG A 239 -11.85 -30.79 2.11
CA ARG A 239 -11.25 -32.13 2.30
C ARG A 239 -11.48 -33.02 1.08
N ARG A 240 -12.70 -33.02 0.52
CA ARG A 240 -13.03 -33.78 -0.70
C ARG A 240 -12.25 -33.27 -1.92
N ILE A 241 -12.19 -31.94 -2.10
CA ILE A 241 -11.45 -31.31 -3.21
C ILE A 241 -9.96 -31.65 -3.12
N VAL A 242 -9.33 -31.49 -1.96
CA VAL A 242 -7.90 -31.85 -1.77
C VAL A 242 -7.67 -33.31 -2.11
N LYS A 243 -8.51 -34.23 -1.59
CA LYS A 243 -8.39 -35.66 -1.88
C LYS A 243 -8.50 -35.98 -3.38
N GLN A 244 -9.39 -35.29 -4.09
CA GLN A 244 -9.54 -35.45 -5.54
C GLN A 244 -8.32 -34.92 -6.29
N LEU A 245 -7.91 -33.67 -6.03
CA LEU A 245 -6.82 -33.00 -6.73
C LEU A 245 -5.46 -33.69 -6.55
N THR A 246 -5.20 -34.22 -5.35
CA THR A 246 -3.92 -34.88 -5.03
C THR A 246 -3.82 -36.33 -5.53
N ARG A 247 -4.91 -36.90 -6.04
CA ARG A 247 -4.95 -38.26 -6.62
C ARG A 247 -5.01 -38.24 -8.14
N THR A 248 -5.24 -37.10 -8.77
CA THR A 248 -5.35 -36.94 -10.21
C THR A 248 -4.04 -36.41 -10.80
N THR A 249 -3.73 -36.84 -12.00
CA THR A 249 -2.60 -36.33 -12.80
C THR A 249 -2.92 -34.91 -13.36
N LEU A 250 -1.91 -34.21 -13.82
CA LEU A 250 -2.06 -32.89 -14.42
C LEU A 250 -3.01 -32.90 -15.65
N PRO A 251 -2.93 -33.86 -16.59
CA PRO A 251 -3.90 -33.96 -17.68
C PRO A 251 -5.35 -34.13 -17.20
N GLU A 252 -5.57 -34.93 -16.16
CA GLU A 252 -6.89 -35.13 -15.57
C GLU A 252 -7.37 -33.86 -14.86
N ARG A 253 -6.50 -33.17 -14.08
CA ARG A 253 -6.83 -31.91 -13.42
C ARG A 253 -7.22 -30.81 -14.40
N ARG A 254 -6.59 -30.77 -15.59
CA ARG A 254 -6.95 -29.82 -16.66
C ARG A 254 -8.37 -30.03 -17.21
N LYS A 255 -8.93 -31.22 -17.07
CA LYS A 255 -10.29 -31.55 -17.49
C LYS A 255 -11.36 -31.25 -16.42
N LEU A 256 -10.94 -30.99 -15.18
CA LEU A 256 -11.88 -30.68 -14.10
C LEU A 256 -12.57 -29.34 -14.32
N VAL A 257 -13.87 -29.32 -14.18
CA VAL A 257 -14.69 -28.09 -14.31
C VAL A 257 -14.24 -27.04 -13.31
N GLY A 258 -14.00 -25.83 -13.80
CA GLY A 258 -13.57 -24.71 -12.96
C GLY A 258 -12.05 -24.56 -12.81
N ILE A 259 -11.26 -25.48 -13.35
CA ILE A 259 -9.81 -25.41 -13.36
C ILE A 259 -9.32 -25.08 -14.77
N GLY A 260 -8.85 -23.87 -14.96
CA GLY A 260 -8.18 -23.51 -16.24
C GLY A 260 -6.86 -24.26 -16.40
N PRO A 261 -6.45 -24.57 -17.65
CA PRO A 261 -5.28 -25.42 -17.94
C PRO A 261 -3.99 -25.02 -17.19
N ARG A 262 -3.74 -23.72 -17.10
CA ARG A 262 -2.56 -23.16 -16.41
C ARG A 262 -2.70 -23.12 -14.88
N ARG A 263 -3.91 -23.24 -14.33
CA ARG A 263 -4.17 -23.33 -12.90
C ARG A 263 -3.97 -24.75 -12.36
N ALA A 264 -4.23 -25.76 -13.19
CA ALA A 264 -4.13 -27.17 -12.82
C ALA A 264 -2.75 -27.57 -12.24
N GLU A 265 -1.71 -26.85 -12.61
CA GLU A 265 -0.34 -27.10 -12.15
C GLU A 265 -0.13 -26.73 -10.68
N ILE A 266 -0.76 -25.65 -10.21
CA ILE A 266 -0.52 -25.08 -8.87
C ILE A 266 -1.68 -25.26 -7.90
N ILE A 267 -2.80 -25.83 -8.37
CA ILE A 267 -4.05 -25.89 -7.59
C ILE A 267 -3.92 -26.81 -6.38
N CYS A 268 -3.12 -27.90 -6.46
CA CYS A 268 -2.92 -28.84 -5.36
C CYS A 268 -2.36 -28.14 -4.12
N ALA A 269 -1.29 -27.37 -4.29
CA ALA A 269 -0.68 -26.62 -3.19
C ALA A 269 -1.66 -25.57 -2.63
N GLY A 270 -2.34 -24.83 -3.50
CA GLY A 270 -3.31 -23.84 -3.07
C GLY A 270 -4.50 -24.43 -2.31
N ALA A 271 -5.00 -25.61 -2.73
CA ALA A 271 -6.06 -26.31 -2.02
C ALA A 271 -5.63 -26.79 -0.62
N VAL A 272 -4.39 -27.26 -0.48
CA VAL A 272 -3.81 -27.63 0.83
C VAL A 272 -3.75 -26.42 1.77
N VAL A 273 -3.33 -25.23 1.28
CA VAL A 273 -3.30 -24.01 2.10
C VAL A 273 -4.70 -23.66 2.64
N TYR A 274 -5.74 -23.65 1.79
CA TYR A 274 -7.10 -23.40 2.24
C TYR A 274 -7.61 -24.46 3.22
N ALA A 275 -7.32 -25.74 2.97
CA ALA A 275 -7.75 -26.80 3.88
C ALA A 275 -7.12 -26.67 5.27
N GLU A 276 -5.79 -26.44 5.34
CA GLU A 276 -5.07 -26.24 6.60
C GLU A 276 -5.55 -24.97 7.33
N LEU A 277 -5.79 -23.87 6.60
CA LEU A 277 -6.30 -22.63 7.19
C LEU A 277 -7.68 -22.83 7.84
N LEU A 278 -8.62 -23.43 7.10
CA LEU A 278 -9.98 -23.68 7.61
C LEU A 278 -9.97 -24.62 8.80
N GLU A 279 -9.13 -25.67 8.77
CA GLU A 279 -9.06 -26.65 9.85
C GLU A 279 -8.44 -26.06 11.11
N ARG A 280 -7.26 -25.45 10.99
CA ARG A 280 -6.50 -24.96 12.13
C ARG A 280 -7.12 -23.74 12.80
N CYS A 281 -7.76 -22.89 12.02
CA CYS A 281 -8.44 -21.71 12.56
C CYS A 281 -9.91 -21.97 12.94
N HIS A 282 -10.39 -23.24 12.85
CA HIS A 282 -11.78 -23.64 13.12
C HIS A 282 -12.83 -22.86 12.33
N LEU A 283 -12.50 -22.52 11.07
CA LEU A 283 -13.40 -21.78 10.19
C LEU A 283 -14.37 -22.71 9.49
N ALA A 284 -15.64 -22.34 9.36
CA ALA A 284 -16.66 -23.17 8.73
C ALA A 284 -16.45 -23.36 7.21
N GLY A 285 -15.89 -22.35 6.56
CA GLY A 285 -15.64 -22.32 5.11
C GLY A 285 -15.35 -20.90 4.65
N PHE A 286 -15.29 -20.69 3.33
CA PHE A 286 -15.12 -19.36 2.74
C PHE A 286 -16.08 -19.10 1.59
N ARG A 287 -16.31 -17.82 1.29
CA ARG A 287 -17.01 -17.35 0.08
C ARG A 287 -16.02 -16.68 -0.85
N TYR A 288 -16.14 -16.93 -2.15
CA TYR A 288 -15.31 -16.26 -3.15
C TYR A 288 -15.82 -14.85 -3.46
N SER A 289 -14.90 -13.91 -3.58
CA SER A 289 -15.13 -12.57 -4.10
C SER A 289 -14.30 -12.34 -5.36
N PRO A 290 -14.88 -11.80 -6.46
CA PRO A 290 -14.13 -11.40 -7.65
C PRO A 290 -13.33 -10.11 -7.45
N LEU A 291 -13.63 -9.36 -6.39
CA LEU A 291 -12.90 -8.14 -6.04
C LEU A 291 -11.54 -8.48 -5.42
N GLY A 292 -10.54 -7.66 -5.69
CA GLY A 292 -9.18 -7.92 -5.19
C GLY A 292 -8.25 -6.71 -5.38
N LEU A 293 -6.96 -6.98 -5.54
CA LEU A 293 -5.89 -5.98 -5.58
C LEU A 293 -6.17 -4.84 -6.60
N ARG A 294 -6.53 -5.17 -7.83
CA ARG A 294 -6.79 -4.14 -8.87
C ARG A 294 -7.98 -3.24 -8.54
N ASP A 295 -9.01 -3.81 -7.89
CA ASP A 295 -10.17 -3.02 -7.43
C ASP A 295 -9.76 -2.05 -6.33
N GLY A 296 -8.83 -2.45 -5.45
CA GLY A 296 -8.25 -1.60 -4.42
C GLY A 296 -7.38 -0.48 -4.99
N ILE A 297 -6.54 -0.80 -5.99
CA ILE A 297 -5.73 0.21 -6.68
C ILE A 297 -6.64 1.27 -7.32
N LEU A 298 -7.66 0.83 -8.06
CA LEU A 298 -8.63 1.75 -8.68
C LEU A 298 -9.42 2.56 -7.65
N ALA A 299 -9.81 1.94 -6.51
CA ALA A 299 -10.51 2.64 -5.43
C ALA A 299 -9.61 3.70 -4.79
N GLN A 300 -8.31 3.44 -4.63
CA GLN A 300 -7.37 4.42 -4.12
C GLN A 300 -7.16 5.57 -5.12
N MET A 301 -6.99 5.28 -6.42
CA MET A 301 -6.86 6.32 -7.45
C MET A 301 -8.11 7.22 -7.48
N ALA A 302 -9.29 6.63 -7.39
CA ALA A 302 -10.54 7.40 -7.30
C ALA A 302 -10.63 8.24 -6.02
N ALA A 303 -10.14 7.73 -4.89
CA ALA A 303 -10.08 8.42 -3.61
C ALA A 303 -9.13 9.63 -3.64
N GLU A 304 -8.02 9.51 -4.34
CA GLU A 304 -7.04 10.58 -4.55
C GLU A 304 -7.59 11.68 -5.46
N TYR A 305 -8.36 11.29 -6.49
CA TYR A 305 -9.02 12.24 -7.38
C TYR A 305 -10.19 12.97 -6.71
N ASP A 306 -11.04 12.25 -5.98
CA ASP A 306 -12.23 12.82 -5.30
C ASP A 306 -12.35 12.28 -3.88
N ARG A 307 -11.91 13.07 -2.90
CA ARG A 307 -11.92 12.75 -1.46
C ARG A 307 -13.32 12.68 -0.88
N SER A 308 -14.34 13.25 -1.54
CA SER A 308 -15.73 13.20 -1.09
C SER A 308 -16.38 11.84 -1.24
N THR A 309 -15.78 10.97 -2.05
CA THR A 309 -16.25 9.60 -2.29
C THR A 309 -16.18 8.73 -1.03
N ARG A 310 -16.92 7.63 -1.02
CA ARG A 310 -16.82 6.63 0.06
C ARG A 310 -15.39 6.09 0.21
N SER A 311 -14.73 5.81 -0.90
CA SER A 311 -13.33 5.38 -0.92
C SER A 311 -12.40 6.47 -0.41
N GLY A 312 -12.64 7.74 -0.77
CA GLY A 312 -11.87 8.89 -0.29
C GLY A 312 -11.91 9.00 1.23
N ARG A 313 -13.09 8.96 1.83
CA ARG A 313 -13.26 8.98 3.29
C ARG A 313 -12.62 7.78 3.99
N ALA A 314 -12.70 6.59 3.37
CA ALA A 314 -12.07 5.39 3.91
C ALA A 314 -10.54 5.52 3.93
N VAL A 315 -9.92 5.95 2.83
CA VAL A 315 -8.47 6.16 2.72
C VAL A 315 -8.00 7.26 3.70
N GLU A 316 -8.74 8.36 3.83
CA GLU A 316 -8.40 9.43 4.77
C GLU A 316 -8.44 8.95 6.23
N THR A 317 -9.46 8.18 6.60
CA THR A 317 -9.55 7.57 7.94
C THR A 317 -8.37 6.62 8.19
N GLU A 318 -8.03 5.79 7.22
CA GLU A 318 -6.92 4.84 7.29
C GLU A 318 -5.56 5.57 7.45
N ARG A 319 -5.32 6.65 6.69
CA ARG A 319 -4.12 7.49 6.80
C ARG A 319 -3.98 8.06 8.23
N ARG A 320 -5.06 8.64 8.75
CA ARG A 320 -5.07 9.20 10.11
C ARG A 320 -4.77 8.14 11.17
N GLU A 321 -5.44 6.99 11.10
CA GLU A 321 -5.22 5.88 12.06
C GLU A 321 -3.81 5.30 11.93
N SER A 322 -3.25 5.24 10.74
CA SER A 322 -1.89 4.76 10.51
C SER A 322 -0.83 5.73 11.04
N LEU A 323 -1.03 7.04 10.84
CA LEU A 323 -0.15 8.06 11.41
C LEU A 323 -0.18 8.01 12.94
N GLN A 324 -1.38 7.89 13.54
CA GLN A 324 -1.51 7.79 14.99
C GLN A 324 -0.77 6.57 15.55
N ARG A 325 -0.93 5.39 14.94
CA ARG A 325 -0.18 4.19 15.34
C ARG A 325 1.34 4.37 15.22
N ALA A 326 1.81 5.07 14.18
CA ALA A 326 3.24 5.35 14.03
C ALA A 326 3.75 6.28 15.14
N VAL A 327 3.01 7.35 15.44
CA VAL A 327 3.32 8.30 16.54
C VAL A 327 3.40 7.58 17.89
N GLU A 328 2.41 6.73 18.20
CA GLU A 328 2.38 5.92 19.42
C GLU A 328 3.54 4.92 19.48
N HIS A 329 3.81 4.20 18.39
CA HIS A 329 4.89 3.21 18.32
C HIS A 329 6.27 3.83 18.54
N TYR A 330 6.53 4.99 17.93
CA TYR A 330 7.80 5.71 18.05
C TYR A 330 7.84 6.68 19.23
N ARG A 331 6.81 6.69 20.09
CA ARG A 331 6.71 7.51 21.33
C ARG A 331 6.92 9.00 21.06
N VAL A 332 6.39 9.51 19.97
CA VAL A 332 6.43 10.95 19.67
C VAL A 332 5.54 11.72 20.65
N ASP A 333 6.00 12.87 21.11
CA ASP A 333 5.19 13.81 21.89
C ASP A 333 4.04 14.34 21.02
N MET A 334 2.86 13.72 21.16
CA MET A 334 1.70 14.02 20.34
C MET A 334 1.20 15.45 20.55
N HIS A 335 1.34 15.98 21.76
CA HIS A 335 0.91 17.35 22.06
C HIS A 335 1.75 18.37 21.28
N HIS A 336 3.06 18.23 21.35
CA HIS A 336 3.99 19.08 20.60
C HIS A 336 3.85 18.89 19.08
N ALA A 337 3.78 17.66 18.60
CA ALA A 337 3.62 17.36 17.18
C ALA A 337 2.32 17.97 16.59
N THR A 338 1.23 17.96 17.36
CA THR A 338 -0.04 18.59 16.95
C THR A 338 0.08 20.10 16.81
N GLN A 339 0.77 20.77 17.74
CA GLN A 339 1.01 22.20 17.66
C GLN A 339 1.83 22.59 16.42
N VAL A 340 2.91 21.83 16.14
CA VAL A 340 3.70 22.05 14.93
C VAL A 340 2.87 21.78 13.68
N GLN A 341 2.01 20.77 13.69
CA GLN A 341 1.09 20.47 12.59
C GLN A 341 0.12 21.63 12.33
N GLU A 342 -0.54 22.16 13.37
CA GLU A 342 -1.48 23.27 13.26
C GLU A 342 -0.80 24.51 12.68
N SER A 343 0.39 24.84 13.17
CA SER A 343 1.19 25.97 12.67
C SER A 343 1.64 25.77 11.22
N ALA A 344 2.02 24.54 10.84
CA ALA A 344 2.38 24.23 9.46
C ALA A 344 1.19 24.38 8.50
N LEU A 345 0.00 23.97 8.92
CA LEU A 345 -1.23 24.14 8.16
C LEU A 345 -1.69 25.62 8.08
N LEU A 346 -1.43 26.41 9.12
CA LEU A 346 -1.63 27.86 9.11
C LEU A 346 -0.74 28.51 8.05
N PHE A 347 0.59 28.23 8.07
CA PHE A 347 1.51 28.76 7.05
C PHE A 347 1.15 28.30 5.65
N PHE A 348 0.78 27.03 5.47
CA PHE A 348 0.32 26.52 4.18
C PHE A 348 -0.88 27.31 3.66
N SER A 349 -1.85 27.60 4.51
CA SER A 349 -3.07 28.32 4.12
C SER A 349 -2.81 29.80 3.85
N ALA A 350 -2.07 30.46 4.76
CA ALA A 350 -1.80 31.89 4.70
C ALA A 350 -0.83 32.28 3.56
N LEU A 351 0.12 31.41 3.22
CA LEU A 351 1.14 31.65 2.20
C LEU A 351 0.85 30.96 0.86
N LYS A 352 -0.40 30.59 0.58
CA LYS A 352 -0.79 29.89 -0.64
C LYS A 352 -0.33 30.60 -1.92
N SER A 353 -0.42 31.93 -1.98
CA SER A 353 0.04 32.75 -3.11
C SER A 353 1.57 32.83 -3.24
N VAL A 354 2.31 32.50 -2.16
CA VAL A 354 3.77 32.50 -2.11
C VAL A 354 4.33 31.15 -2.53
N HIS A 355 3.88 30.08 -1.87
CA HIS A 355 4.45 28.74 -2.11
C HIS A 355 3.93 28.07 -3.37
N GLN A 356 2.68 28.32 -3.78
CA GLN A 356 2.04 27.72 -4.97
C GLN A 356 2.14 26.19 -5.05
N LEU A 357 2.15 25.53 -3.89
CA LEU A 357 2.21 24.06 -3.81
C LEU A 357 0.86 23.46 -4.23
N PRO A 358 0.87 22.27 -4.87
CA PRO A 358 -0.33 21.50 -5.11
C PRO A 358 -1.12 21.22 -3.82
N PRO A 359 -2.46 21.12 -3.88
CA PRO A 359 -3.30 20.96 -2.69
C PRO A 359 -2.98 19.75 -1.81
N GLU A 360 -2.50 18.66 -2.42
CA GLU A 360 -2.11 17.42 -1.72
C GLU A 360 -0.95 17.62 -0.74
N TYR A 361 -0.07 18.59 -0.98
CA TYR A 361 1.04 18.92 -0.07
C TYR A 361 0.56 19.36 1.31
N ARG A 362 -0.66 19.89 1.41
CA ARG A 362 -1.28 20.23 2.71
C ARG A 362 -1.32 19.00 3.63
N GLU A 363 -1.72 17.86 3.10
CA GLU A 363 -1.78 16.61 3.84
C GLU A 363 -0.38 16.04 4.12
N TRP A 364 0.52 16.12 3.14
CA TRP A 364 1.88 15.58 3.30
C TRP A 364 2.71 16.39 4.30
N ILE A 365 2.56 17.71 4.35
CA ILE A 365 3.15 18.57 5.38
C ILE A 365 2.55 18.23 6.76
N SER A 366 1.25 18.03 6.83
CA SER A 366 0.53 17.61 8.05
C SER A 366 1.07 16.29 8.59
N ALA A 367 1.24 15.28 7.73
CA ALA A 367 1.83 13.99 8.09
C ALA A 367 3.32 14.12 8.51
N ALA A 368 4.10 14.93 7.78
CA ALA A 368 5.49 15.19 8.12
C ALA A 368 5.64 15.88 9.48
N ALA A 369 4.73 16.80 9.81
CA ALA A 369 4.70 17.49 11.11
C ALA A 369 4.41 16.53 12.29
N LEU A 370 3.60 15.50 12.09
CA LEU A 370 3.36 14.48 13.12
C LEU A 370 4.54 13.52 13.28
N LEU A 371 5.34 13.32 12.22
CA LEU A 371 6.34 12.26 12.18
C LEU A 371 7.79 12.76 12.25
N TYR A 372 8.07 14.07 12.28
CA TYR A 372 9.44 14.57 12.14
C TYR A 372 10.36 14.18 13.30
N GLU A 373 9.84 13.81 14.45
CA GLU A 373 10.59 13.36 15.63
C GLU A 373 10.67 11.82 15.77
N VAL A 374 10.08 11.03 14.87
CA VAL A 374 10.13 9.55 14.98
C VAL A 374 11.58 9.01 15.00
N GLY A 375 12.53 9.75 14.44
CA GLY A 375 13.95 9.39 14.46
C GLY A 375 14.59 9.45 15.84
N ASP A 376 14.06 10.22 16.79
CA ASP A 376 14.54 10.31 18.16
C ASP A 376 14.43 8.98 18.91
N TYR A 377 13.51 8.11 18.47
CA TYR A 377 13.35 6.73 18.97
C TYR A 377 14.62 5.90 18.77
N VAL A 378 15.39 6.16 17.72
CA VAL A 378 16.65 5.47 17.42
C VAL A 378 17.82 6.18 18.13
N ASN A 379 18.00 7.47 17.85
CA ASN A 379 19.02 8.29 18.47
C ASN A 379 18.73 9.78 18.19
N ARG A 380 18.92 10.63 19.21
CA ARG A 380 18.81 12.10 19.07
C ARG A 380 19.90 12.68 18.13
N ALA A 381 21.11 12.16 18.20
CA ALA A 381 22.17 12.58 17.29
C ALA A 381 21.88 12.09 15.87
N GLY A 382 21.65 13.03 14.92
CA GLY A 382 21.32 12.69 13.55
C GLY A 382 19.90 12.16 13.32
N HIS A 383 18.98 12.37 14.27
CA HIS A 383 17.59 11.89 14.23
C HIS A 383 16.88 12.16 12.89
N HIS A 384 17.19 13.26 12.22
CA HIS A 384 16.61 13.58 10.90
C HIS A 384 16.88 12.50 9.84
N ARG A 385 18.07 11.84 9.88
CA ARG A 385 18.39 10.71 8.99
C ARG A 385 17.55 9.50 9.34
N HIS A 386 17.39 9.22 10.65
CA HIS A 386 16.55 8.16 11.15
C HIS A 386 15.08 8.41 10.82
N THR A 387 14.59 9.65 10.97
CA THR A 387 13.25 10.06 10.55
C THR A 387 12.97 9.73 9.08
N TYR A 388 13.88 10.14 8.19
CA TYR A 388 13.76 9.82 6.75
C TYR A 388 13.69 8.32 6.50
N TYR A 389 14.61 7.56 7.11
CA TYR A 389 14.66 6.12 6.96
C TYR A 389 13.37 5.45 7.46
N ILE A 390 12.93 5.82 8.66
CA ILE A 390 11.72 5.27 9.27
C ILE A 390 10.50 5.55 8.39
N ILE A 391 10.24 6.81 8.04
CA ILE A 391 9.04 7.16 7.24
C ILE A 391 9.07 6.49 5.86
N SER A 392 10.24 6.45 5.21
CA SER A 392 10.37 5.83 3.88
C SER A 392 10.14 4.32 3.88
N ASN A 393 10.52 3.62 4.98
CA ASN A 393 10.52 2.16 5.05
C ASN A 393 9.45 1.58 5.99
N SER A 394 8.76 2.42 6.78
CA SER A 394 7.63 1.96 7.61
C SER A 394 6.36 1.80 6.79
N GLU A 395 5.49 0.90 7.24
CA GLU A 395 4.18 0.67 6.65
C GLU A 395 3.16 1.69 7.15
N ILE A 396 3.28 2.94 6.68
CA ILE A 396 2.28 3.97 6.91
C ILE A 396 1.19 3.79 5.87
N LEU A 397 0.12 3.11 6.27
CA LEU A 397 -0.97 2.70 5.37
C LEU A 397 -1.71 3.91 4.77
N GLY A 398 -2.21 3.72 3.57
CA GLY A 398 -2.95 4.75 2.84
C GLY A 398 -2.08 5.70 2.01
N TYR A 399 -0.76 5.69 2.19
CA TYR A 399 0.19 6.46 1.39
C TYR A 399 0.93 5.54 0.41
N THR A 400 1.07 5.98 -0.84
CA THR A 400 1.90 5.26 -1.82
C THR A 400 3.38 5.36 -1.43
N PRO A 401 4.25 4.46 -1.93
CA PRO A 401 5.69 4.57 -1.70
C PRO A 401 6.27 5.94 -2.09
N GLN A 402 5.77 6.55 -3.17
CA GLN A 402 6.20 7.89 -3.61
C GLN A 402 5.77 8.97 -2.62
N GLN A 403 4.52 8.95 -2.17
CA GLN A 403 4.02 9.90 -1.16
C GLN A 403 4.80 9.78 0.15
N ARG A 404 5.13 8.56 0.59
CA ARG A 404 5.97 8.34 1.79
C ARG A 404 7.38 8.93 1.63
N ARG A 405 7.99 8.80 0.44
CA ARG A 405 9.30 9.43 0.16
C ARG A 405 9.23 10.95 0.24
N ILE A 406 8.17 11.55 -0.30
CA ILE A 406 7.97 13.00 -0.22
C ILE A 406 7.77 13.44 1.23
N ILE A 407 6.89 12.78 2.00
CA ILE A 407 6.66 13.05 3.43
C ILE A 407 7.97 12.90 4.21
N ALA A 408 8.72 11.84 3.96
CA ALA A 408 10.02 11.59 4.58
C ALA A 408 11.05 12.68 4.25
N ALA A 409 11.10 13.12 3.00
CA ALA A 409 11.98 14.20 2.57
C ALA A 409 11.60 15.54 3.23
N ILE A 410 10.32 15.87 3.31
CA ILE A 410 9.84 17.07 4.03
C ILE A 410 10.29 17.04 5.50
N ALA A 411 10.11 15.91 6.19
CA ALA A 411 10.48 15.76 7.60
C ALA A 411 12.00 15.72 7.84
N ARG A 412 12.79 15.37 6.81
CA ARG A 412 14.26 15.21 6.90
C ARG A 412 14.99 16.52 7.11
N TYR A 413 14.55 17.63 6.49
CA TYR A 413 15.31 18.87 6.37
C TYR A 413 14.90 19.94 7.39
N LEU A 414 14.62 19.53 8.63
CA LEU A 414 14.26 20.46 9.73
C LEU A 414 15.44 20.86 10.60
N GLY A 415 16.62 20.28 10.39
CA GLY A 415 17.85 20.61 11.10
C GLY A 415 18.73 21.63 10.37
N LYS A 416 20.06 21.51 10.55
CA LYS A 416 21.04 22.36 9.89
C LYS A 416 21.16 22.10 8.38
N SER A 417 20.89 20.88 7.93
CA SER A 417 21.00 20.49 6.51
C SER A 417 19.85 21.12 5.71
N ARG A 418 20.20 21.62 4.53
CA ARG A 418 19.24 22.09 3.52
C ARG A 418 19.13 21.03 2.43
N PRO A 419 17.95 20.84 1.79
CA PRO A 419 17.85 19.93 0.67
C PRO A 419 18.63 20.43 -0.54
N THR A 420 19.42 19.54 -1.15
CA THR A 420 20.09 19.79 -2.44
C THR A 420 19.64 18.71 -3.43
N PRO A 421 19.59 18.98 -4.74
CA PRO A 421 19.16 18.00 -5.74
C PRO A 421 19.93 16.68 -5.70
N ASP A 422 21.20 16.72 -5.33
CA ASP A 422 22.12 15.56 -5.29
C ASP A 422 22.03 14.76 -3.98
N ASP A 423 21.35 15.28 -2.95
CA ASP A 423 21.13 14.52 -1.72
C ASP A 423 20.33 13.25 -2.00
N GLY A 424 20.71 12.12 -1.37
CA GLY A 424 20.04 10.84 -1.55
C GLY A 424 18.50 10.88 -1.40
N PRO A 425 17.94 11.57 -0.38
CA PRO A 425 16.49 11.78 -0.27
C PRO A 425 15.86 12.56 -1.43
N MET A 426 16.60 13.48 -2.05
CA MET A 426 16.11 14.33 -3.14
C MET A 426 16.31 13.69 -4.51
N SER A 427 17.43 13.01 -4.73
CA SER A 427 17.80 12.42 -6.03
C SER A 427 16.83 11.37 -6.57
N VAL A 428 16.00 10.80 -5.70
CA VAL A 428 14.93 9.84 -6.08
C VAL A 428 13.60 10.52 -6.44
N LEU A 429 13.52 11.84 -6.32
CA LEU A 429 12.35 12.66 -6.64
C LEU A 429 12.52 13.34 -8.00
N SER A 430 11.42 13.59 -8.69
CA SER A 430 11.45 14.40 -9.92
C SER A 430 11.84 15.86 -9.61
N PRO A 431 12.37 16.63 -10.57
CA PRO A 431 12.71 18.05 -10.37
C PRO A 431 11.54 18.89 -9.83
N GLN A 432 10.32 18.59 -10.24
CA GLN A 432 9.11 19.26 -9.74
C GLN A 432 8.83 18.93 -8.28
N GLU A 433 8.97 17.65 -7.90
CA GLU A 433 8.82 17.20 -6.50
C GLU A 433 9.94 17.74 -5.62
N GLN A 434 11.18 17.82 -6.12
CA GLN A 434 12.29 18.42 -5.39
C GLN A 434 12.00 19.89 -5.03
N ALA A 435 11.57 20.68 -6.01
CA ALA A 435 11.21 22.09 -5.78
C ALA A 435 10.03 22.21 -4.79
N ALA A 436 9.06 21.33 -4.87
CA ALA A 436 7.92 21.31 -3.96
C ALA A 436 8.33 20.90 -2.52
N VAL A 437 9.22 19.91 -2.37
CA VAL A 437 9.76 19.48 -1.06
C VAL A 437 10.55 20.60 -0.41
N MET A 438 11.38 21.37 -1.15
CA MET A 438 12.08 22.53 -0.61
C MET A 438 11.12 23.54 0.01
N LYS A 439 10.05 23.90 -0.71
CA LYS A 439 9.02 24.81 -0.24
C LYS A 439 8.26 24.26 0.98
N ALA A 440 7.84 22.99 0.92
CA ALA A 440 7.14 22.31 1.99
C ALA A 440 7.98 22.19 3.27
N SER A 441 9.26 21.85 3.14
CA SER A 441 10.21 21.79 4.25
C SER A 441 10.39 23.15 4.89
N MET A 442 10.44 24.24 4.10
CA MET A 442 10.55 25.60 4.65
C MET A 442 9.34 25.97 5.49
N LEU A 443 8.12 25.66 5.03
CA LEU A 443 6.90 25.89 5.83
C LEU A 443 6.93 25.12 7.14
N LEU A 444 7.38 23.87 7.12
CA LEU A 444 7.47 23.05 8.33
C LEU A 444 8.59 23.54 9.27
N ARG A 445 9.71 24.03 8.75
CA ARG A 445 10.78 24.67 9.55
C ARG A 445 10.26 25.86 10.33
N MET A 446 9.52 26.74 9.66
CA MET A 446 8.89 27.90 10.31
C MET A 446 7.90 27.46 11.40
N ALA A 447 7.06 26.46 11.12
CA ALA A 447 6.12 25.91 12.10
C ALA A 447 6.85 25.35 13.33
N ARG A 448 7.91 24.57 13.13
CA ARG A 448 8.72 24.06 14.23
C ARG A 448 9.38 25.17 15.03
N ALA A 449 9.85 26.23 14.38
CA ALA A 449 10.49 27.37 15.04
C ALA A 449 9.55 28.07 16.05
N LEU A 450 8.23 28.11 15.79
CA LEU A 450 7.23 28.65 16.72
C LEU A 450 7.08 27.84 18.02
N HIS A 451 7.59 26.61 18.05
CA HIS A 451 7.42 25.68 19.18
C HIS A 451 8.78 25.18 19.72
N MET A 452 9.86 25.96 19.52
CA MET A 452 11.21 25.56 19.93
C MET A 452 11.33 25.35 21.45
N ASN A 453 10.69 26.16 22.25
CA ASN A 453 10.75 26.07 23.71
C ASN A 453 9.82 25.03 24.32
N ARG A 454 8.90 24.44 23.53
CA ARG A 454 7.85 23.48 23.94
C ARG A 454 6.88 23.99 25.04
N ASN A 455 6.88 25.27 25.35
CA ASN A 455 6.10 25.89 26.45
C ASN A 455 4.84 26.61 25.96
N GLN A 456 4.44 26.46 24.70
CA GLN A 456 3.29 27.13 24.10
C GLN A 456 3.30 28.66 24.29
N SER A 457 4.45 29.27 24.16
CA SER A 457 4.63 30.73 24.39
C SER A 457 3.85 31.57 23.39
N VAL A 458 3.56 31.06 22.20
CA VAL A 458 2.79 31.76 21.16
C VAL A 458 1.31 31.50 21.34
N ALA A 459 0.52 32.58 21.55
CA ALA A 459 -0.93 32.53 21.63
C ALA A 459 -1.58 32.66 20.23
N HIS A 460 -1.03 33.52 19.38
CA HIS A 460 -1.54 33.75 18.04
C HIS A 460 -0.40 34.08 17.07
N THR A 461 -0.58 33.63 15.81
CA THR A 461 0.35 33.91 14.71
C THR A 461 -0.38 34.57 13.55
N GLY A 462 -0.12 35.85 13.34
CA GLY A 462 -0.58 36.58 12.17
C GLY A 462 0.40 36.45 11.03
N VAL A 463 -0.05 36.17 9.82
CA VAL A 463 0.77 36.05 8.62
C VAL A 463 0.24 36.92 7.51
N SER A 464 1.09 37.72 6.90
CA SER A 464 0.73 38.50 5.73
C SER A 464 1.84 38.50 4.67
N ALA A 465 1.47 38.56 3.40
CA ALA A 465 2.39 38.60 2.28
C ALA A 465 2.03 39.81 1.38
N ARG A 466 2.86 40.86 1.38
CA ARG A 466 2.67 42.10 0.58
C ARG A 466 4.02 42.62 0.11
N ASN A 467 4.04 43.28 -1.06
CA ASN A 467 5.20 44.01 -1.57
C ASN A 467 6.54 43.23 -1.52
N GLY A 468 6.55 41.96 -1.94
CA GLY A 468 7.78 41.16 -1.93
C GLY A 468 8.23 40.67 -0.55
N ARG A 469 7.50 40.96 0.53
CA ARG A 469 7.81 40.60 1.91
C ARG A 469 6.72 39.73 2.51
N VAL A 470 7.14 38.76 3.32
CA VAL A 470 6.29 38.00 4.23
C VAL A 470 6.55 38.49 5.65
N SER A 471 5.49 38.92 6.34
CA SER A 471 5.55 39.42 7.72
C SER A 471 4.81 38.45 8.62
N ILE A 472 5.46 38.03 9.70
CA ILE A 472 4.90 37.19 10.76
C ILE A 472 4.80 38.03 12.03
N LYS A 473 3.62 38.09 12.60
CA LYS A 473 3.35 38.78 13.86
C LYS A 473 2.98 37.75 14.92
N LEU A 474 3.78 37.66 15.97
CA LEU A 474 3.59 36.72 17.06
C LEU A 474 3.01 37.42 18.28
N THR A 475 1.89 36.90 18.81
CA THR A 475 1.29 37.38 20.06
C THR A 475 1.67 36.40 21.17
N PRO A 476 2.29 36.85 22.27
CA PRO A 476 2.67 35.98 23.37
C PRO A 476 1.43 35.51 24.16
N ARG A 477 1.56 34.35 24.80
CA ARG A 477 0.60 33.85 25.77
C ARG A 477 0.95 34.40 27.15
N GLY A 478 0.16 35.33 27.64
CA GLY A 478 0.41 36.03 28.89
C GLY A 478 1.71 36.84 28.81
N HIS A 479 2.63 36.63 29.75
CA HIS A 479 3.91 37.34 29.82
C HIS A 479 5.08 36.55 29.24
N ALA A 480 4.84 35.56 28.41
CA ALA A 480 5.91 34.75 27.85
C ALA A 480 6.82 35.58 26.91
N SER A 481 8.15 35.45 27.03
CA SER A 481 9.09 35.97 26.03
C SER A 481 9.00 35.13 24.74
N LEU A 482 9.08 35.80 23.61
CA LEU A 482 9.08 35.20 22.27
C LEU A 482 10.44 35.37 21.55
N ASP A 483 11.48 35.77 22.26
CA ASP A 483 12.80 36.06 21.68
C ASP A 483 13.39 34.84 20.98
N LEU A 484 13.20 33.65 21.56
CA LEU A 484 13.67 32.40 20.99
C LEU A 484 12.95 32.05 19.67
N GLU A 485 11.63 32.20 19.64
CA GLU A 485 10.79 31.93 18.46
C GLU A 485 11.09 32.93 17.33
N VAL A 486 11.21 34.22 17.67
CA VAL A 486 11.60 35.28 16.71
C VAL A 486 12.97 34.96 16.12
N TRP A 487 13.98 34.74 16.97
CA TRP A 487 15.33 34.38 16.54
C TRP A 487 15.35 33.12 15.66
N ALA A 488 14.57 32.08 16.05
CA ALA A 488 14.55 30.82 15.33
C ALA A 488 13.98 30.95 13.91
N ILE A 489 12.98 31.81 13.72
CA ILE A 489 12.40 32.08 12.39
C ILE A 489 13.33 32.99 11.59
N GLU A 490 13.87 34.06 12.18
CA GLU A 490 14.80 35.00 11.51
C GLU A 490 16.05 34.30 11.00
N LYS A 491 16.58 33.34 11.76
CA LYS A 491 17.72 32.51 11.37
C LYS A 491 17.51 31.79 10.03
N ASP A 492 16.28 31.41 9.72
CA ASP A 492 15.91 30.77 8.46
C ASP A 492 15.60 31.79 7.33
N GLY A 493 15.63 33.11 7.60
CA GLY A 493 15.35 34.20 6.65
C GLY A 493 16.13 34.12 5.34
N PRO A 494 17.48 33.91 5.35
CA PRO A 494 18.24 33.75 4.13
C PRO A 494 17.80 32.56 3.27
N TYR A 495 17.46 31.43 3.92
CA TYR A 495 16.95 30.26 3.21
C TYR A 495 15.52 30.46 2.71
N PHE A 496 14.68 31.18 3.47
CA PHE A 496 13.34 31.57 3.03
C PHE A 496 13.40 32.41 1.75
N ARG A 497 14.33 33.37 1.69
CA ARG A 497 14.56 34.20 0.48
C ARG A 497 15.00 33.36 -0.71
N GLU A 498 15.91 32.41 -0.49
CA GLU A 498 16.37 31.47 -1.53
C GLU A 498 15.21 30.67 -2.12
N VAL A 499 14.33 30.12 -1.26
CA VAL A 499 13.22 29.24 -1.66
C VAL A 499 12.04 29.99 -2.28
N PHE A 500 11.70 31.18 -1.76
CA PHE A 500 10.48 31.92 -2.15
C PHE A 500 10.75 33.23 -2.90
N GLY A 501 11.99 33.68 -3.00
CA GLY A 501 12.34 34.98 -3.61
C GLY A 501 11.75 36.16 -2.86
N ARG A 502 11.48 36.04 -1.55
CA ARG A 502 10.81 37.07 -0.73
C ARG A 502 11.55 37.28 0.59
N GLU A 503 11.50 38.52 1.09
CA GLU A 503 12.01 38.85 2.42
C GLU A 503 11.07 38.26 3.52
N LEU A 504 11.66 37.80 4.62
CA LEU A 504 10.97 37.35 5.80
C LEU A 504 11.23 38.34 6.94
N SER A 505 10.17 38.81 7.58
CA SER A 505 10.24 39.63 8.80
C SER A 505 9.35 39.05 9.89
N VAL A 506 9.83 39.08 11.13
CA VAL A 506 9.13 38.57 12.30
C VAL A 506 9.11 39.62 13.37
N ALA A 507 7.99 39.79 14.07
CA ALA A 507 7.87 40.68 15.19
C ALA A 507 7.00 40.05 16.28
N ALA A 508 7.40 40.18 17.54
CA ALA A 508 6.52 40.01 18.68
C ALA A 508 5.60 41.26 18.81
N ALA A 509 4.33 41.02 19.13
CA ALA A 509 3.30 42.09 19.20
C ALA A 509 2.80 42.27 20.62
#